data_3430ddb93f0e9e2011d95d747c749f46
#
_entry.id   3430ddb93f0e9e2011d95d747c749f46
#
_cell.length_a   1.000
_cell.length_b   1.000
_cell.length_c   1.000
_cell.angle_alpha   90.00
_cell.angle_beta   90.00
_cell.angle_gamma   90.00
#
_symmetry.space_group_name_H-M   'P 1'
#
loop_
_entity.id
_entity.type
_entity.pdbx_description
1 polymer ?
#
loop_
_entity_poly.entity_id
_entity_poly.type
_entity_poly.pdbx_seq_one_letter_code
_entity_poly.pdbx_strand_id
1 'polypeptide(L)'
;VWAGLPFPEVGADDFPVMLDALKAAYDTRKEPFAVRLLFAVRWKLGALLGWDTPQAGLGGRVASLRDRLPPDLAKTADDATPCTDPFTEAYQLGNEAARELANKTVHDIMHLGWAATGDGEYELRMAALVKPNGLFGRLYMAFIAPFRHLIIYPALTRQWERAWRDRARLLDRTDRTI
;
A
#
# COMPACT_ATOMS: atom_id res chain seq x y z
N VAL A 1 11.46 2.83 7.36
CA VAL A 1 11.74 3.42 6.03
C VAL A 1 12.43 2.37 5.19
N TRP A 2 11.89 2.09 4.04
CA TRP A 2 12.45 1.12 3.13
C TRP A 2 13.21 1.84 2.01
N ALA A 3 14.29 1.21 1.51
CA ALA A 3 15.12 1.79 0.45
C ALA A 3 14.31 2.02 -0.82
N GLY A 4 14.58 3.12 -1.50
CA GLY A 4 13.96 3.47 -2.76
C GLY A 4 14.24 2.45 -3.85
N LEU A 5 13.32 2.33 -4.80
CA LEU A 5 13.50 1.58 -6.03
C LEU A 5 13.81 2.58 -7.14
N PRO A 6 15.03 2.56 -7.68
CA PRO A 6 15.33 3.34 -8.86
C PRO A 6 14.59 2.74 -10.06
N PHE A 7 13.96 3.61 -10.83
CA PHE A 7 13.38 3.24 -12.12
C PHE A 7 14.15 3.96 -13.22
N PRO A 8 14.51 3.27 -14.29
CA PRO A 8 15.16 3.91 -15.43
C PRO A 8 14.18 4.81 -16.17
N GLU A 9 14.68 5.95 -16.66
CA GLU A 9 13.95 6.86 -17.55
C GLU A 9 12.65 7.42 -16.92
N VAL A 10 12.73 7.93 -15.69
CA VAL A 10 11.61 8.54 -14.98
C VAL A 10 11.81 10.02 -14.75
N GLY A 11 10.73 10.79 -14.90
CA GLY A 11 10.67 12.22 -14.63
C GLY A 11 9.96 12.57 -13.31
N ALA A 12 9.97 13.86 -13.00
CA ALA A 12 9.31 14.39 -11.81
C ALA A 12 7.79 14.12 -11.80
N ASP A 13 7.16 14.12 -12.97
CA ASP A 13 5.71 14.05 -13.15
C ASP A 13 5.18 12.61 -13.35
N ASP A 14 6.04 11.60 -13.26
CA ASP A 14 5.65 10.20 -13.53
C ASP A 14 5.00 9.48 -12.34
N PHE A 15 4.94 10.10 -11.17
CA PHE A 15 4.36 9.48 -9.98
C PHE A 15 2.88 9.09 -10.14
N PRO A 16 1.98 9.92 -10.71
CA PRO A 16 0.61 9.51 -10.98
C PRO A 16 0.53 8.30 -11.91
N VAL A 17 1.33 8.28 -12.98
CA VAL A 17 1.41 7.15 -13.92
C VAL A 17 1.85 5.87 -13.22
N MET A 18 2.82 6.00 -12.30
CA MET A 18 3.26 4.87 -11.47
C MET A 18 2.14 4.34 -10.56
N LEU A 19 1.39 5.24 -9.91
CA LEU A 19 0.27 4.84 -9.06
C LEU A 19 -0.83 4.12 -9.84
N ASP A 20 -1.19 4.64 -11.02
CA ASP A 20 -2.20 4.03 -11.89
C ASP A 20 -1.73 2.65 -12.40
N ALA A 21 -0.46 2.51 -12.77
CA ALA A 21 0.12 1.22 -13.13
C ALA A 21 0.10 0.22 -11.96
N LEU A 22 0.35 0.69 -10.73
CA LEU A 22 0.25 -0.15 -9.52
C LEU A 22 -1.20 -0.59 -9.25
N LYS A 23 -2.18 0.31 -9.36
CA LYS A 23 -3.61 0.01 -9.23
C LYS A 23 -4.02 -1.05 -10.27
N ALA A 24 -3.70 -0.83 -11.55
CA ALA A 24 -4.02 -1.76 -12.63
C ALA A 24 -3.31 -3.13 -12.48
N ALA A 25 -2.07 -3.14 -12.01
CA ALA A 25 -1.34 -4.39 -11.75
C ALA A 25 -1.93 -5.16 -10.58
N TYR A 26 -2.53 -4.48 -9.61
CA TYR A 26 -3.16 -5.12 -8.45
C TYR A 26 -4.39 -5.94 -8.88
N ASP A 27 -5.21 -5.41 -9.77
CA ASP A 27 -6.43 -6.09 -10.25
C ASP A 27 -6.13 -7.33 -11.12
N THR A 28 -4.98 -7.35 -11.80
CA THR A 28 -4.57 -8.47 -12.69
C THR A 28 -3.70 -9.52 -12.01
N ARG A 29 -3.50 -9.43 -10.71
CA ARG A 29 -2.43 -10.06 -9.96
C ARG A 29 -2.56 -11.56 -9.78
N LYS A 30 -1.52 -12.30 -10.16
CA LYS A 30 -1.22 -13.65 -9.69
C LYS A 30 -0.13 -13.59 -8.61
N GLU A 31 -0.54 -13.55 -7.34
CA GLU A 31 0.42 -13.54 -6.24
C GLU A 31 1.24 -14.84 -6.16
N PRO A 32 2.53 -14.75 -5.76
CA PRO A 32 3.31 -15.94 -5.43
C PRO A 32 2.60 -16.81 -4.38
N PHE A 33 2.71 -18.13 -4.52
CA PHE A 33 2.04 -19.07 -3.60
C PHE A 33 2.33 -18.78 -2.13
N ALA A 34 3.58 -18.45 -1.78
CA ALA A 34 3.98 -18.13 -0.41
C ALA A 34 3.24 -16.90 0.14
N VAL A 35 3.06 -15.87 -0.67
CA VAL A 35 2.31 -14.64 -0.30
C VAL A 35 0.83 -15.00 -0.10
N ARG A 36 0.24 -15.73 -1.04
CA ARG A 36 -1.16 -16.20 -0.94
C ARG A 36 -1.40 -17.04 0.31
N LEU A 37 -0.47 -17.96 0.62
CA LEU A 37 -0.56 -18.79 1.82
C LEU A 37 -0.52 -17.96 3.09
N LEU A 38 0.42 -17.01 3.19
CA LEU A 38 0.53 -16.11 4.34
C LEU A 38 -0.75 -15.30 4.55
N PHE A 39 -1.30 -14.74 3.48
CA PHE A 39 -2.58 -14.01 3.56
C PHE A 39 -3.75 -14.93 3.89
N ALA A 40 -3.82 -16.14 3.33
CA ALA A 40 -4.88 -17.09 3.65
C ALA A 40 -4.86 -17.49 5.14
N VAL A 41 -3.67 -17.73 5.70
CA VAL A 41 -3.51 -17.98 7.15
C VAL A 41 -3.93 -16.75 7.95
N ARG A 42 -3.48 -15.56 7.55
CA ARG A 42 -3.84 -14.29 8.19
C ARG A 42 -5.35 -14.07 8.20
N TRP A 43 -6.03 -14.28 7.06
CA TRP A 43 -7.47 -14.11 6.94
C TRP A 43 -8.25 -15.13 7.77
N LYS A 44 -7.84 -16.41 7.78
CA LYS A 44 -8.48 -17.43 8.61
C LYS A 44 -8.33 -17.13 10.10
N LEU A 45 -7.14 -16.72 10.54
CA LEU A 45 -6.92 -16.31 11.93
C LEU A 45 -7.70 -15.03 12.27
N GLY A 46 -7.73 -14.07 11.35
CA GLY A 46 -8.48 -12.84 11.50
C GLY A 46 -9.98 -13.07 11.69
N ALA A 47 -10.57 -13.94 10.87
CA ALA A 47 -11.97 -14.32 10.98
C ALA A 47 -12.26 -15.07 12.29
N LEU A 48 -11.40 -16.02 12.67
CA LEU A 48 -11.57 -16.82 13.90
C LEU A 48 -11.45 -15.96 15.17
N LEU A 49 -10.54 -14.99 15.17
CA LEU A 49 -10.20 -14.15 16.33
C LEU A 49 -10.90 -12.78 16.31
N GLY A 50 -11.71 -12.49 15.28
CA GLY A 50 -12.43 -11.24 15.13
C GLY A 50 -11.50 -10.02 15.01
N TRP A 51 -10.41 -10.14 14.23
CA TRP A 51 -9.43 -9.06 14.09
C TRP A 51 -9.87 -7.95 13.15
N ASP A 52 -10.64 -8.31 12.14
CA ASP A 52 -11.02 -7.44 11.02
C ASP A 52 -12.51 -7.03 11.09
N THR A 53 -13.05 -6.87 12.30
CA THR A 53 -14.41 -6.36 12.49
C THR A 53 -14.46 -4.85 12.24
N PRO A 54 -15.56 -4.31 11.69
CA PRO A 54 -15.71 -2.86 11.47
C PRO A 54 -15.46 -2.01 12.72
N GLN A 55 -15.85 -2.51 13.89
CA GLN A 55 -15.66 -1.84 15.17
C GLN A 55 -14.18 -1.78 15.61
N ALA A 56 -13.34 -2.65 15.07
CA ALA A 56 -11.91 -2.67 15.34
C ALA A 56 -11.09 -1.83 14.35
N GLY A 57 -11.73 -1.33 13.30
CA GLY A 57 -11.12 -0.59 12.21
C GLY A 57 -11.15 0.93 12.36
N LEU A 58 -10.96 1.61 11.22
CA LEU A 58 -11.07 3.06 11.08
C LEU A 58 -12.51 3.52 11.39
N GLY A 59 -12.62 4.67 12.04
CA GLY A 59 -13.91 5.24 12.45
C GLY A 59 -14.52 4.59 13.71
N GLY A 60 -14.18 3.33 14.00
CA GLY A 60 -14.63 2.66 15.21
C GLY A 60 -13.63 2.82 16.38
N ARG A 61 -12.46 2.22 16.22
CA ARG A 61 -11.41 2.22 17.24
C ARG A 61 -10.40 3.35 17.09
N VAL A 62 -10.07 3.70 15.87
CA VAL A 62 -9.05 4.69 15.52
C VAL A 62 -9.67 5.70 14.57
N ALA A 63 -9.53 7.00 14.90
CA ALA A 63 -9.88 8.07 13.96
C ALA A 63 -8.98 7.98 12.74
N SER A 64 -9.57 8.15 11.55
CA SER A 64 -8.82 8.13 10.30
C SER A 64 -7.76 9.23 10.28
N LEU A 65 -6.66 8.98 9.59
CA LEU A 65 -5.69 10.00 9.26
C LEU A 65 -6.36 11.12 8.46
N ARG A 66 -7.26 10.78 7.54
CA ARG A 66 -8.00 11.71 6.71
C ARG A 66 -8.78 12.76 7.53
N ASP A 67 -9.34 12.36 8.69
CA ASP A 67 -10.07 13.26 9.60
C ASP A 67 -9.15 14.30 10.27
N ARG A 68 -7.84 14.09 10.22
CA ARG A 68 -6.82 14.95 10.84
C ARG A 68 -6.03 15.78 9.84
N LEU A 69 -6.22 15.52 8.55
CA LEU A 69 -5.56 16.27 7.49
C LEU A 69 -6.24 17.62 7.29
N PRO A 70 -5.49 18.64 6.83
CA PRO A 70 -6.08 19.86 6.29
C PRO A 70 -7.13 19.51 5.22
N PRO A 71 -8.24 20.28 5.13
CA PRO A 71 -9.35 19.96 4.22
C PRO A 71 -8.96 19.89 2.73
N ASP A 72 -7.95 20.62 2.32
CA ASP A 72 -7.40 20.61 0.97
C ASP A 72 -6.72 19.27 0.65
N LEU A 73 -5.94 18.72 1.57
CA LEU A 73 -5.34 17.40 1.42
C LEU A 73 -6.36 16.27 1.52
N ALA A 74 -7.29 16.34 2.46
CA ALA A 74 -8.31 15.33 2.63
C ALA A 74 -9.20 15.14 1.40
N LYS A 75 -9.38 16.18 0.59
CA LYS A 75 -10.15 16.16 -0.67
C LYS A 75 -9.41 15.50 -1.83
N THR A 76 -8.11 15.30 -1.74
CA THR A 76 -7.31 14.66 -2.80
C THR A 76 -7.44 13.14 -2.81
N ALA A 77 -7.99 12.54 -1.74
CA ALA A 77 -8.26 11.12 -1.68
C ALA A 77 -9.40 10.74 -2.63
N ASP A 78 -9.18 9.70 -3.43
CA ASP A 78 -10.19 9.16 -4.32
C ASP A 78 -11.17 8.27 -3.54
N ASP A 79 -12.41 8.73 -3.41
CA ASP A 79 -13.49 7.98 -2.75
C ASP A 79 -14.13 6.93 -3.69
N ALA A 80 -13.86 7.01 -4.98
CA ALA A 80 -14.59 6.26 -6.01
C ALA A 80 -13.99 4.90 -6.33
N THR A 81 -12.76 4.61 -5.91
CA THR A 81 -12.13 3.32 -6.21
C THR A 81 -12.30 2.37 -5.03
N PRO A 82 -13.25 1.40 -5.08
CA PRO A 82 -13.24 0.28 -4.16
C PRO A 82 -11.97 -0.52 -4.47
N CYS A 83 -10.93 -0.22 -3.74
CA CYS A 83 -9.72 -0.99 -3.81
C CYS A 83 -10.02 -2.36 -3.19
N THR A 84 -9.79 -3.43 -3.90
CA THR A 84 -9.76 -4.81 -3.37
C THR A 84 -8.71 -4.99 -2.28
N ASP A 85 -7.87 -4.00 -2.10
CA ASP A 85 -6.87 -3.82 -1.06
C ASP A 85 -7.54 -3.36 0.25
N PRO A 86 -7.18 -3.91 1.41
CA PRO A 86 -7.73 -3.52 2.71
C PRO A 86 -7.34 -2.12 3.18
N PHE A 87 -6.51 -1.40 2.42
CA PHE A 87 -6.11 -0.03 2.73
C PHE A 87 -7.10 0.99 2.18
N THR A 88 -7.38 2.00 3.00
CA THR A 88 -8.17 3.18 2.62
C THR A 88 -7.22 4.31 2.24
N GLU A 89 -7.50 5.01 1.16
CA GLU A 89 -6.71 6.16 0.73
C GLU A 89 -6.93 7.34 1.68
N ALA A 90 -5.85 7.91 2.20
CA ALA A 90 -5.90 9.09 3.06
C ALA A 90 -5.73 10.38 2.26
N TYR A 91 -4.76 10.42 1.36
CA TYR A 91 -4.55 11.50 0.38
C TYR A 91 -3.65 11.03 -0.78
N GLN A 92 -3.74 11.75 -1.90
CA GLN A 92 -2.88 11.59 -3.07
C GLN A 92 -2.49 12.96 -3.63
N LEU A 93 -1.18 13.18 -3.81
CA LEU A 93 -0.59 14.36 -4.44
C LEU A 93 0.19 13.96 -5.69
N GLY A 94 0.72 14.94 -6.41
CA GLY A 94 1.50 14.68 -7.63
C GLY A 94 2.80 13.90 -7.41
N ASN A 95 3.34 13.90 -6.19
CA ASN A 95 4.61 13.28 -5.85
C ASN A 95 4.57 12.40 -4.59
N GLU A 96 3.43 12.27 -3.94
CA GLU A 96 3.27 11.40 -2.79
C GLU A 96 1.82 10.93 -2.60
N ALA A 97 1.64 9.80 -1.93
CA ALA A 97 0.33 9.29 -1.54
C ALA A 97 0.41 8.55 -0.22
N ALA A 98 -0.65 8.61 0.57
CA ALA A 98 -0.76 7.86 1.81
C ALA A 98 -2.06 7.05 1.85
N ARG A 99 -1.95 5.84 2.37
CA ARG A 99 -3.06 4.91 2.58
C ARG A 99 -2.99 4.38 3.99
N GLU A 100 -4.13 4.13 4.61
CA GLU A 100 -4.17 3.62 5.98
C GLU A 100 -5.03 2.36 6.11
N LEU A 101 -4.65 1.55 7.08
CA LEU A 101 -5.36 0.35 7.50
C LEU A 101 -5.38 0.32 9.01
N ALA A 102 -6.55 0.11 9.61
CA ALA A 102 -6.64 -0.20 11.03
C ALA A 102 -7.46 -1.47 11.24
N ASN A 103 -6.99 -2.28 12.19
CA ASN A 103 -7.70 -3.44 12.68
C ASN A 103 -7.33 -3.69 14.16
N LYS A 104 -7.80 -4.79 14.74
CA LYS A 104 -7.54 -5.11 16.16
C LYS A 104 -6.06 -5.24 16.48
N THR A 105 -5.22 -5.61 15.54
CA THR A 105 -3.79 -5.91 15.76
C THR A 105 -2.88 -4.72 15.53
N VAL A 106 -3.18 -3.91 14.52
CA VAL A 106 -2.32 -2.79 14.09
C VAL A 106 -3.15 -1.61 13.59
N HIS A 107 -2.53 -0.44 13.62
CA HIS A 107 -2.85 0.72 12.78
C HIS A 107 -1.61 0.97 11.93
N ASP A 108 -1.77 0.91 10.61
CA ASP A 108 -0.70 1.02 9.62
C ASP A 108 -1.00 2.17 8.66
N ILE A 109 0.00 3.00 8.42
CA ILE A 109 -0.02 4.04 7.40
C ILE A 109 1.08 3.69 6.41
N MET A 110 0.71 3.39 5.18
CA MET A 110 1.62 3.18 4.07
C MET A 110 1.74 4.48 3.28
N HIS A 111 2.92 5.03 3.25
CA HIS A 111 3.26 6.23 2.49
C HIS A 111 4.14 5.86 1.30
N LEU A 112 3.79 6.35 0.13
CA LEU A 112 4.58 6.29 -1.09
C LEU A 112 5.02 7.71 -1.43
N GLY A 113 6.30 7.90 -1.73
CA GLY A 113 6.85 9.19 -2.12
C GLY A 113 7.74 9.04 -3.35
N TRP A 114 7.69 10.03 -4.22
CA TRP A 114 8.52 10.15 -5.40
C TRP A 114 9.67 11.10 -5.09
N ALA A 115 10.88 10.59 -5.02
CA ALA A 115 12.03 11.35 -4.56
C ALA A 115 13.10 11.44 -5.64
N ALA A 116 13.61 12.64 -5.86
CA ALA A 116 14.78 12.84 -6.72
C ALA A 116 16.01 12.18 -6.10
N THR A 117 16.79 11.50 -6.93
CA THR A 117 18.14 11.03 -6.63
C THR A 117 19.17 12.08 -7.00
N GLY A 118 20.40 11.94 -6.50
CA GLY A 118 21.46 12.94 -6.76
C GLY A 118 21.85 13.11 -8.23
N ASP A 119 21.47 12.13 -9.07
CA ASP A 119 21.83 12.09 -10.50
C ASP A 119 20.72 12.61 -11.43
N GLY A 120 19.69 13.26 -10.87
CA GLY A 120 18.54 13.78 -11.63
C GLY A 120 17.49 12.73 -12.01
N GLU A 121 17.67 11.50 -11.56
CA GLU A 121 16.68 10.44 -11.65
C GLU A 121 15.71 10.48 -10.45
N TYR A 122 14.64 9.74 -10.52
CA TYR A 122 13.66 9.62 -9.45
C TYR A 122 13.54 8.17 -8.97
N GLU A 123 13.16 8.02 -7.70
CA GLU A 123 12.89 6.72 -7.11
C GLU A 123 11.59 6.70 -6.31
N LEU A 124 10.91 5.57 -6.33
CA LEU A 124 9.76 5.33 -5.47
C LEU A 124 10.24 4.93 -4.08
N ARG A 125 9.91 5.72 -3.08
CA ARG A 125 10.15 5.43 -1.66
C ARG A 125 8.88 4.98 -0.98
N MET A 126 8.98 3.92 -0.18
CA MET A 126 7.89 3.48 0.68
C MET A 126 8.27 3.60 2.15
N ALA A 127 7.36 4.12 2.95
CA ALA A 127 7.43 4.07 4.40
C ALA A 127 6.16 3.40 4.94
N ALA A 128 6.32 2.34 5.73
CA ALA A 128 5.23 1.74 6.50
C ALA A 128 5.39 2.16 7.97
N LEU A 129 4.40 2.91 8.48
CA LEU A 129 4.34 3.37 9.86
C LEU A 129 3.31 2.52 10.60
N VAL A 130 3.79 1.51 11.30
CA VAL A 130 2.95 0.52 11.97
C VAL A 130 2.92 0.76 13.46
N LYS A 131 1.72 1.01 14.00
CA LYS A 131 1.47 1.07 15.45
C LYS A 131 0.78 -0.23 15.88
N PRO A 132 1.50 -1.12 16.61
CA PRO A 132 0.90 -2.34 17.16
C PRO A 132 -0.10 -2.01 18.26
N ASN A 133 -1.21 -2.72 18.31
CA ASN A 133 -2.25 -2.55 19.32
C ASN A 133 -2.02 -3.52 20.50
N GLY A 134 -1.57 -2.97 21.63
CA GLY A 134 -1.32 -3.73 22.84
C GLY A 134 -0.20 -4.77 22.73
N LEU A 135 -0.11 -5.66 23.72
CA LEU A 135 0.90 -6.71 23.76
C LEU A 135 0.73 -7.71 22.63
N PHE A 136 -0.50 -8.08 22.32
CA PHE A 136 -0.83 -9.02 21.26
C PHE A 136 -0.39 -8.50 19.89
N GLY A 137 -0.67 -7.23 19.57
CA GLY A 137 -0.20 -6.60 18.33
C GLY A 137 1.32 -6.58 18.23
N ARG A 138 2.04 -6.34 19.34
CA ARG A 138 3.52 -6.40 19.37
C ARG A 138 4.05 -7.79 19.06
N LEU A 139 3.48 -8.82 19.69
CA LEU A 139 3.87 -10.23 19.46
C LEU A 139 3.57 -10.64 18.02
N TYR A 140 2.40 -10.26 17.51
CA TYR A 140 2.03 -10.49 16.10
C TYR A 140 3.04 -9.84 15.15
N MET A 141 3.39 -8.56 15.36
CA MET A 141 4.37 -7.85 14.53
C MET A 141 5.76 -8.47 14.59
N ALA A 142 6.21 -8.91 15.77
CA ALA A 142 7.48 -9.62 15.93
C ALA A 142 7.47 -10.96 15.18
N PHE A 143 6.36 -11.70 15.25
CA PHE A 143 6.20 -12.98 14.56
C PHE A 143 6.21 -12.82 13.02
N ILE A 144 5.55 -11.81 12.48
CA ILE A 144 5.49 -11.61 11.02
C ILE A 144 6.71 -10.89 10.45
N ALA A 145 7.56 -10.27 11.28
CA ALA A 145 8.71 -9.50 10.82
C ALA A 145 9.61 -10.26 9.83
N PRO A 146 10.07 -11.50 10.09
CA PRO A 146 10.91 -12.24 9.15
C PRO A 146 10.19 -12.48 7.81
N PHE A 147 8.89 -12.78 7.82
CA PHE A 147 8.12 -13.00 6.59
C PHE A 147 7.96 -11.72 5.77
N ARG A 148 7.79 -10.58 6.45
CA ARG A 148 7.75 -9.26 5.78
C ARG A 148 9.05 -8.97 5.04
N HIS A 149 10.19 -9.17 5.69
CA HIS A 149 11.50 -8.86 5.12
C HIS A 149 11.94 -9.86 4.05
N LEU A 150 11.68 -11.16 4.25
CA LEU A 150 12.19 -12.20 3.37
C LEU A 150 11.26 -12.53 2.20
N ILE A 151 9.96 -12.31 2.35
CA ILE A 151 8.96 -12.74 1.36
C ILE A 151 8.18 -11.54 0.81
N ILE A 152 7.53 -10.76 1.69
CA ILE A 152 6.58 -9.74 1.25
C ILE A 152 7.29 -8.57 0.55
N TYR A 153 8.30 -7.99 1.16
CA TYR A 153 9.01 -6.85 0.58
C TYR A 153 9.70 -7.18 -0.76
N PRO A 154 10.44 -8.29 -0.90
CA PRO A 154 10.99 -8.66 -2.19
C PRO A 154 9.94 -8.97 -3.27
N ALA A 155 8.80 -9.54 -2.87
CA ALA A 155 7.69 -9.77 -3.80
C ALA A 155 7.05 -8.46 -4.27
N LEU A 156 6.86 -7.52 -3.34
CA LEU A 156 6.29 -6.20 -3.61
C LEU A 156 7.22 -5.39 -4.53
N THR A 157 8.52 -5.36 -4.26
CA THR A 157 9.53 -4.70 -5.10
C THR A 157 9.45 -5.18 -6.54
N ARG A 158 9.54 -6.51 -6.73
CA ARG A 158 9.48 -7.12 -8.07
C ARG A 158 8.16 -6.83 -8.78
N GLN A 159 7.07 -6.71 -8.03
CA GLN A 159 5.78 -6.34 -8.58
C GLN A 159 5.78 -4.90 -9.09
N TRP A 160 6.33 -3.97 -8.32
CA TRP A 160 6.41 -2.57 -8.69
C TRP A 160 7.29 -2.35 -9.92
N GLU A 161 8.45 -3.00 -9.97
CA GLU A 161 9.32 -2.99 -11.17
C GLU A 161 8.58 -3.51 -12.41
N ARG A 162 7.81 -4.59 -12.27
CA ARG A 162 7.01 -5.13 -13.38
C ARG A 162 5.89 -4.17 -13.79
N ALA A 163 5.17 -3.60 -12.81
CA ALA A 163 4.11 -2.63 -13.07
C ALA A 163 4.64 -1.44 -13.87
N TRP A 164 5.78 -0.91 -13.48
CA TRP A 164 6.42 0.18 -14.22
C TRP A 164 6.84 -0.23 -15.62
N ARG A 165 7.47 -1.39 -15.77
CA ARG A 165 7.90 -1.91 -17.08
C ARG A 165 6.73 -2.15 -18.02
N ASP A 166 5.62 -2.65 -17.50
CA ASP A 166 4.42 -2.99 -18.25
C ASP A 166 3.37 -1.86 -18.27
N ARG A 167 3.68 -0.65 -17.75
CA ARG A 167 2.73 0.44 -17.53
C ARG A 167 1.87 0.80 -18.75
N ALA A 168 2.49 0.93 -19.91
CA ALA A 168 1.77 1.28 -21.13
C ALA A 168 0.67 0.26 -21.47
N ARG A 169 0.97 -1.04 -21.32
CA ARG A 169 0.02 -2.13 -21.58
C ARG A 169 -1.07 -2.23 -20.51
N LEU A 170 -0.74 -1.91 -19.27
CA LEU A 170 -1.68 -1.95 -18.15
C LEU A 170 -2.71 -0.82 -18.27
N LEU A 171 -2.26 0.39 -18.59
CA LEU A 171 -3.12 1.56 -18.73
C LEU A 171 -4.05 1.44 -19.96
N ASP A 172 -3.53 1.00 -21.13
CA ASP A 172 -4.35 0.74 -22.33
C ASP A 172 -5.47 -0.30 -22.10
N ARG A 173 -5.27 -1.22 -21.17
CA ARG A 173 -6.29 -2.20 -20.79
C ARG A 173 -7.39 -1.57 -19.93
N THR A 174 -7.03 -0.69 -19.01
CA THR A 174 -7.98 -0.02 -18.12
C THR A 174 -8.91 0.88 -18.94
N ASP A 175 -8.38 1.64 -19.90
CA ASP A 175 -9.16 2.51 -20.78
C ASP A 175 -10.18 1.76 -21.67
N ARG A 176 -9.94 0.50 -21.99
CA ARG A 176 -10.86 -0.33 -22.80
C ARG A 176 -11.97 -1.00 -21.98
N THR A 177 -11.91 -0.92 -20.66
CA THR A 177 -12.86 -1.61 -19.77
C THR A 177 -13.91 -0.64 -19.19
N ILE A 178 -13.73 0.68 -19.43
CA ILE A 178 -14.67 1.75 -19.11
C ILE A 178 -15.53 2.06 -20.34
#